data_030e932796c69e8935bd7f267e3feeae
#
_entry.id   030e932796c69e8935bd7f267e3feeae
#
_cell.length_a   1.000
_cell.length_b   1.000
_cell.length_c   1.000
_cell.angle_alpha   90.00
_cell.angle_beta   90.00
_cell.angle_gamma   90.00
#
_symmetry.space_group_name_H-M   'P 1'
#
loop_
_entity.id
_entity.type
_entity.pdbx_description
1 polymer ?
#
loop_
_entity_poly.entity_id
_entity_poly.type
_entity_poly.pdbx_seq_one_letter_code
_entity_poly.pdbx_strand_id
1 'polypeptide(L)'
;MKRNIRFCVTSVATLVCSIFVSVACEKSPATEPEPEQPAELAPIVLTAPENGTSIDLVNAEPVVFSWKNAKDVNSYKIRFSRSADLSKPYDVRAMSNPVSYKYKAFDGFLEALGVKNEETATIWWSVIASDKEDKSDKQVRSLTVKRLPAGPEEPYEQRIADPITVKVAILYEDPIMPGTDKYMHEVCTVGGNGYKWNDPVQQAKKFETDLEEASHGVIQYEVVKEVRAERLFSYDNTKTGNEKEYFSIEYFRDVIYANGQECPGIGSGVEYDYVGMLKYYGFDKMRDAGEIQEVWVYNHPGCGMYESRLIGDGAFWCNSPGISVGAPCKDLVTVMFCNYERTTDLALHSYGHRFESIMKQVYGSWRNRADNNLPARESELNNWERYACHNLEYDRYEKGHAQIGCTHFPPNGRYDYDYDNRADYVYTYADCWYDYPKMVMANPRRVNSSEWKNGQQGWMMYFFSHMPHFKGINEDVNDLHLNNWWYYVVDWNAAKKYERELRNNYEE
;
A
#
# COMPACT_ATOMS: atom_id res chain seq x y z
N MET A 1 24.82 -28.74 -31.11
CA MET A 1 25.37 -27.76 -32.08
C MET A 1 24.90 -26.39 -31.63
N LYS A 2 25.81 -25.54 -31.14
CA LYS A 2 25.55 -24.17 -30.68
C LYS A 2 25.50 -23.27 -31.92
N ARG A 3 24.50 -22.39 -32.00
CA ARG A 3 24.56 -21.20 -32.85
C ARG A 3 24.15 -19.98 -32.05
N ASN A 4 25.15 -19.17 -31.70
CA ASN A 4 25.00 -17.82 -31.22
C ASN A 4 24.61 -16.90 -32.37
N ILE A 5 23.57 -16.10 -32.22
CA ILE A 5 23.27 -14.98 -33.08
C ILE A 5 23.41 -13.72 -32.23
N ARG A 6 24.47 -12.96 -32.50
CA ARG A 6 24.65 -11.57 -31.98
C ARG A 6 23.95 -10.62 -32.95
N PHE A 7 23.03 -9.82 -32.48
CA PHE A 7 22.56 -8.65 -33.20
C PHE A 7 23.41 -7.43 -32.81
N CYS A 8 24.04 -6.86 -33.85
CA CYS A 8 24.78 -5.61 -33.77
C CYS A 8 23.83 -4.49 -34.21
N VAL A 9 23.54 -3.54 -33.31
CA VAL A 9 22.78 -2.33 -33.65
C VAL A 9 23.77 -1.22 -33.91
N THR A 10 23.87 -0.84 -35.18
CA THR A 10 24.65 0.32 -35.63
C THR A 10 23.78 1.58 -35.61
N SER A 11 24.06 2.50 -34.72
CA SER A 11 23.46 3.84 -34.74
C SER A 11 24.14 4.73 -35.77
N VAL A 12 23.37 5.20 -36.72
CA VAL A 12 23.82 6.25 -37.67
C VAL A 12 23.44 7.60 -37.09
N ALA A 13 24.46 8.39 -36.72
CA ALA A 13 24.28 9.78 -36.33
C ALA A 13 24.40 10.66 -37.58
N THR A 14 23.34 11.34 -37.95
CA THR A 14 23.35 12.32 -39.05
C THR A 14 23.77 13.68 -38.48
N LEU A 15 24.95 14.13 -38.87
CA LEU A 15 25.52 15.44 -38.54
C LEU A 15 25.00 16.49 -39.55
N VAL A 16 24.15 17.41 -39.11
CA VAL A 16 23.75 18.58 -39.88
C VAL A 16 24.65 19.76 -39.47
N CYS A 17 25.57 20.15 -40.37
CA CYS A 17 26.39 21.34 -40.22
C CYS A 17 25.60 22.56 -40.71
N SER A 18 25.20 23.43 -39.80
CA SER A 18 24.70 24.78 -40.15
C SER A 18 25.81 25.82 -39.93
N ILE A 19 26.24 26.40 -41.00
CA ILE A 19 27.23 27.51 -40.99
C ILE A 19 26.46 28.79 -40.65
N PHE A 20 26.74 29.35 -39.47
CA PHE A 20 26.33 30.73 -39.14
C PHE A 20 27.53 31.66 -39.25
N VAL A 21 27.39 32.66 -40.12
CA VAL A 21 28.30 33.77 -40.23
C VAL A 21 28.10 34.70 -39.04
N SER A 22 29.11 34.84 -38.21
CA SER A 22 29.10 35.74 -37.07
C SER A 22 29.55 37.13 -37.50
N VAL A 23 28.64 38.09 -37.40
CA VAL A 23 28.99 39.53 -37.40
C VAL A 23 29.41 39.88 -35.98
N ALA A 24 30.66 40.24 -35.80
CA ALA A 24 31.17 40.71 -34.53
C ALA A 24 30.61 42.09 -34.20
N CYS A 25 29.87 42.20 -33.11
CA CYS A 25 29.55 43.46 -32.47
C CYS A 25 30.19 43.44 -31.08
N GLU A 26 31.25 44.23 -30.88
CA GLU A 26 31.89 44.40 -29.57
C GLU A 26 30.91 45.01 -28.59
N LYS A 27 30.50 44.22 -27.58
CA LYS A 27 29.89 44.72 -26.36
C LYS A 27 30.86 44.55 -25.21
N SER A 28 31.04 45.63 -24.47
CA SER A 28 31.77 45.68 -23.19
C SER A 28 31.35 44.57 -22.25
N PRO A 29 32.23 43.97 -21.43
CA PRO A 29 31.89 42.93 -20.50
C PRO A 29 30.91 43.44 -19.46
N ALA A 30 29.71 42.95 -19.52
CA ALA A 30 28.77 43.07 -18.39
C ALA A 30 29.34 42.20 -17.26
N THR A 31 29.61 42.82 -16.13
CA THR A 31 29.90 42.14 -14.87
C THR A 31 28.77 41.17 -14.57
N GLU A 32 29.05 39.85 -14.58
CA GLU A 32 28.11 38.87 -14.06
C GLU A 32 27.78 39.26 -12.61
N PRO A 33 26.49 39.27 -12.21
CA PRO A 33 26.17 39.48 -10.82
C PRO A 33 26.77 38.33 -10.00
N GLU A 34 27.54 38.68 -8.96
CA GLU A 34 27.98 37.69 -7.96
C GLU A 34 26.79 36.87 -7.53
N PRO A 35 26.92 35.52 -7.40
CA PRO A 35 25.85 34.68 -6.90
C PRO A 35 25.45 35.19 -5.52
N GLU A 36 24.18 35.63 -5.37
CA GLU A 36 23.64 36.01 -4.09
C GLU A 36 23.93 34.89 -3.09
N GLN A 37 24.67 35.19 -2.03
CA GLN A 37 24.88 34.27 -0.93
C GLN A 37 23.49 33.91 -0.40
N PRO A 38 23.21 32.61 -0.18
CA PRO A 38 21.93 32.19 0.42
C PRO A 38 21.70 32.99 1.71
N ALA A 39 20.58 33.69 1.79
CA ALA A 39 20.24 34.49 2.95
C ALA A 39 20.33 33.60 4.21
N GLU A 40 21.14 34.03 5.17
CA GLU A 40 21.30 33.33 6.44
C GLU A 40 19.92 33.31 7.15
N LEU A 41 19.42 32.13 7.46
CA LEU A 41 18.11 31.98 8.10
C LEU A 41 18.17 32.62 9.49
N ALA A 42 17.19 33.47 9.80
CA ALA A 42 17.03 33.98 11.15
C ALA A 42 16.84 32.81 12.12
N PRO A 43 17.49 32.78 13.29
CA PRO A 43 17.42 31.67 14.22
C PRO A 43 15.99 31.45 14.73
N ILE A 44 15.59 30.18 14.86
CA ILE A 44 14.32 29.80 15.46
C ILE A 44 14.41 30.03 16.96
N VAL A 45 13.48 30.87 17.51
CA VAL A 45 13.42 31.17 18.92
C VAL A 45 12.21 30.48 19.53
N LEU A 46 12.43 29.51 20.42
CA LEU A 46 11.37 28.78 21.11
C LEU A 46 10.64 29.74 22.09
N THR A 47 9.30 29.70 22.09
CA THR A 47 8.48 30.60 22.94
C THR A 47 7.69 29.84 24.00
N ALA A 48 7.12 28.69 23.68
CA ALA A 48 6.43 27.82 24.64
C ALA A 48 6.67 26.34 24.29
N PRO A 49 6.70 25.41 25.27
CA PRO A 49 6.71 25.70 26.73
C PRO A 49 7.98 26.41 27.20
N GLU A 50 7.95 26.99 28.41
CA GLU A 50 9.14 27.57 29.02
C GLU A 50 10.16 26.47 29.38
N ASN A 51 11.43 26.86 29.42
CA ASN A 51 12.49 25.90 29.78
C ASN A 51 12.30 25.39 31.21
N GLY A 52 12.36 24.08 31.41
CA GLY A 52 12.18 23.44 32.72
C GLY A 52 10.71 23.29 33.16
N THR A 53 9.73 23.56 32.31
CA THR A 53 8.31 23.32 32.61
C THR A 53 8.07 21.89 33.07
N SER A 54 7.27 21.71 34.14
CA SER A 54 6.82 20.42 34.64
C SER A 54 5.39 20.14 34.17
N ILE A 55 5.16 18.91 33.62
CA ILE A 55 3.88 18.48 33.10
C ILE A 55 3.55 17.11 33.69
N ASP A 56 2.40 16.98 34.37
CA ASP A 56 1.84 15.69 34.76
C ASP A 56 0.69 15.37 33.80
N LEU A 57 0.86 14.37 32.95
CA LEU A 57 -0.10 14.06 31.89
C LEU A 57 -1.45 13.56 32.42
N VAL A 58 -1.52 13.05 33.64
CA VAL A 58 -2.81 12.65 34.26
C VAL A 58 -3.79 13.81 34.36
N ASN A 59 -3.29 15.02 34.56
CA ASN A 59 -4.09 16.24 34.80
C ASN A 59 -3.79 17.34 33.78
N ALA A 60 -3.12 17.01 32.66
CA ALA A 60 -2.64 18.03 31.76
C ALA A 60 -3.73 18.53 30.79
N GLU A 61 -3.76 19.86 30.63
CA GLU A 61 -4.30 20.50 29.44
C GLU A 61 -3.41 20.16 28.23
N PRO A 62 -3.90 20.34 26.98
CA PRO A 62 -3.07 20.13 25.81
C PRO A 62 -1.74 20.87 25.88
N VAL A 63 -0.64 20.20 25.53
CA VAL A 63 0.70 20.77 25.56
C VAL A 63 0.93 21.59 24.30
N VAL A 64 1.13 22.90 24.46
CA VAL A 64 1.30 23.83 23.35
C VAL A 64 2.77 24.14 23.11
N PHE A 65 3.23 23.89 21.89
CA PHE A 65 4.57 24.24 21.40
C PHE A 65 4.47 25.45 20.48
N SER A 66 5.32 26.44 20.70
CA SER A 66 5.37 27.63 19.85
C SER A 66 6.78 28.20 19.74
N TRP A 67 7.04 28.88 18.62
CA TRP A 67 8.31 29.51 18.31
C TRP A 67 8.13 30.73 17.43
N LYS A 68 9.14 31.60 17.40
CA LYS A 68 9.29 32.64 16.40
C LYS A 68 10.18 32.07 15.29
N ASN A 69 9.73 32.19 14.07
CA ASN A 69 10.33 31.48 12.95
C ASN A 69 11.26 32.35 12.10
N ALA A 70 12.19 31.68 11.48
CA ALA A 70 12.84 32.17 10.29
C ALA A 70 11.81 32.33 9.17
N LYS A 71 11.94 33.37 8.37
CA LYS A 71 11.18 33.53 7.13
C LYS A 71 11.64 32.44 6.14
N ASP A 72 10.74 32.01 5.27
CA ASP A 72 11.02 31.13 4.13
C ASP A 72 11.29 29.64 4.49
N VAL A 73 10.63 29.09 5.49
CA VAL A 73 10.62 27.68 5.84
C VAL A 73 9.25 27.08 5.55
N ASN A 74 9.22 26.03 4.73
CA ASN A 74 7.97 25.40 4.27
C ASN A 74 7.37 24.42 5.29
N SER A 75 8.20 23.86 6.18
CA SER A 75 7.73 22.91 7.20
C SER A 75 8.71 22.83 8.37
N TYR A 76 8.18 22.45 9.53
CA TYR A 76 8.93 22.29 10.76
C TYR A 76 8.76 20.89 11.31
N LYS A 77 9.77 20.44 12.10
CA LYS A 77 9.70 19.28 12.99
C LYS A 77 10.00 19.74 14.40
N ILE A 78 9.26 19.22 15.38
CA ILE A 78 9.66 19.30 16.78
C ILE A 78 10.47 18.06 17.08
N ARG A 79 11.69 18.25 17.53
CA ARG A 79 12.61 17.18 17.90
C ARG A 79 12.63 17.00 19.40
N PHE A 80 12.35 15.80 19.87
CA PHE A 80 12.43 15.40 21.27
C PHE A 80 13.58 14.42 21.49
N SER A 81 14.18 14.45 22.68
CA SER A 81 15.23 13.50 23.07
C SER A 81 15.31 13.36 24.59
N ARG A 82 15.85 12.22 25.05
CA ARG A 82 16.23 12.02 26.44
C ARG A 82 17.59 12.68 26.82
N SER A 83 18.26 13.30 25.87
CA SER A 83 19.57 13.92 26.05
C SER A 83 19.59 15.36 25.58
N ALA A 84 20.31 16.22 26.31
CA ALA A 84 20.38 17.65 26.01
C ALA A 84 21.07 17.96 24.67
N ASP A 85 21.89 17.07 24.16
CA ASP A 85 22.52 17.13 22.83
C ASP A 85 21.59 16.70 21.71
N LEU A 86 20.32 16.35 22.05
CA LEU A 86 19.34 15.82 21.12
C LEU A 86 19.78 14.54 20.36
N SER A 87 20.64 13.74 20.97
CA SER A 87 21.01 12.40 20.43
C SER A 87 19.82 11.44 20.53
N LYS A 88 19.75 10.47 19.60
CA LYS A 88 18.63 9.49 19.48
C LYS A 88 17.27 10.18 19.52
N PRO A 89 17.00 11.11 18.62
CA PRO A 89 15.79 11.93 18.65
C PRO A 89 14.55 11.17 18.20
N TYR A 90 13.40 11.64 18.68
CA TYR A 90 12.10 11.40 18.10
C TYR A 90 11.58 12.70 17.48
N ASP A 91 11.35 12.72 16.19
CA ASP A 91 10.93 13.90 15.43
C ASP A 91 9.44 13.83 15.11
N VAL A 92 8.72 14.92 15.42
CA VAL A 92 7.28 15.07 15.14
C VAL A 92 7.09 16.21 14.14
N ARG A 93 6.39 15.97 13.05
CA ARG A 93 6.07 17.02 12.08
C ARG A 93 5.09 18.03 12.69
N ALA A 94 5.45 19.29 12.67
CA ALA A 94 4.56 20.37 13.11
C ALA A 94 3.75 20.90 11.92
N MET A 95 2.42 20.74 12.00
CA MET A 95 1.50 21.17 10.94
C MET A 95 1.10 22.63 11.05
N SER A 96 1.31 23.25 12.21
CA SER A 96 1.02 24.66 12.51
C SER A 96 2.03 25.24 13.50
N ASN A 97 1.98 26.54 13.73
CA ASN A 97 2.70 27.23 14.79
C ASN A 97 1.81 28.36 15.35
N PRO A 98 1.31 28.28 16.59
CA PRO A 98 1.57 27.20 17.55
C PRO A 98 0.95 25.85 17.14
N VAL A 99 1.50 24.77 17.70
CA VAL A 99 0.93 23.43 17.60
C VAL A 99 0.59 22.91 18.98
N SER A 100 -0.55 22.25 19.11
CA SER A 100 -1.07 21.74 20.38
C SER A 100 -1.22 20.22 20.30
N TYR A 101 -0.74 19.51 21.31
CA TYR A 101 -0.90 18.07 21.42
C TYR A 101 -1.70 17.71 22.66
N LYS A 102 -2.77 16.92 22.50
CA LYS A 102 -3.51 16.36 23.63
C LYS A 102 -2.59 15.44 24.44
N TYR A 103 -2.91 15.27 25.72
CA TYR A 103 -2.07 14.50 26.64
C TYR A 103 -1.78 13.08 26.18
N LYS A 104 -2.71 12.39 25.54
CA LYS A 104 -2.49 11.03 24.98
C LYS A 104 -1.48 11.02 23.84
N ALA A 105 -1.58 11.98 22.91
CA ALA A 105 -0.63 12.11 21.82
C ALA A 105 0.78 12.40 22.37
N PHE A 106 0.87 13.28 23.38
CA PHE A 106 2.14 13.60 24.00
C PHE A 106 2.71 12.43 24.83
N ASP A 107 1.86 11.58 25.44
CA ASP A 107 2.27 10.34 26.09
C ASP A 107 2.92 9.38 25.10
N GLY A 108 2.37 9.27 23.88
CA GLY A 108 2.97 8.47 22.80
C GLY A 108 4.38 8.93 22.40
N PHE A 109 4.68 10.25 22.43
CA PHE A 109 6.04 10.74 22.19
C PHE A 109 7.00 10.27 23.28
N LEU A 110 6.54 10.25 24.54
CA LEU A 110 7.34 9.78 25.66
C LEU A 110 7.60 8.28 25.59
N GLU A 111 6.60 7.53 25.15
CA GLU A 111 6.77 6.09 24.88
C GLU A 111 7.82 5.84 23.80
N ALA A 112 7.74 6.54 22.70
CA ALA A 112 8.72 6.45 21.61
C ALA A 112 10.16 6.83 22.07
N LEU A 113 10.27 7.70 23.06
CA LEU A 113 11.53 8.05 23.73
C LEU A 113 11.96 7.03 24.80
N GLY A 114 11.21 5.94 25.01
CA GLY A 114 11.50 4.91 26.02
C GLY A 114 11.26 5.34 27.46
N VAL A 115 10.43 6.35 27.71
CA VAL A 115 9.96 6.70 29.06
C VAL A 115 8.93 5.66 29.49
N LYS A 116 9.08 5.08 30.67
CA LYS A 116 8.15 4.07 31.18
C LYS A 116 6.87 4.71 31.73
N ASN A 117 5.78 3.96 31.77
CA ASN A 117 4.55 4.41 32.41
C ASN A 117 4.80 4.87 33.85
N GLU A 118 4.13 5.96 34.28
CA GLU A 118 4.28 6.62 35.58
C GLU A 118 5.70 7.17 35.85
N GLU A 119 6.67 6.96 34.97
CA GLU A 119 8.01 7.54 35.10
C GLU A 119 7.95 9.06 34.97
N THR A 120 8.62 9.76 35.86
CA THR A 120 8.92 11.16 35.68
C THR A 120 10.30 11.30 35.04
N ALA A 121 10.35 11.87 33.86
CA ALA A 121 11.58 12.00 33.08
C ALA A 121 11.81 13.43 32.64
N THR A 122 13.08 13.80 32.51
CA THR A 122 13.46 15.01 31.80
C THR A 122 13.67 14.69 30.34
N ILE A 123 13.02 15.43 29.47
CA ILE A 123 13.21 15.39 28.01
C ILE A 123 13.66 16.77 27.53
N TRP A 124 14.35 16.79 26.41
CA TRP A 124 14.79 18.02 25.75
C TRP A 124 14.10 18.12 24.39
N TRP A 125 13.79 19.36 24.00
CA TRP A 125 13.14 19.60 22.71
C TRP A 125 13.71 20.81 21.99
N SER A 126 13.60 20.79 20.67
CA SER A 126 13.96 21.86 19.76
C SER A 126 13.03 21.87 18.57
N VAL A 127 13.04 22.96 17.80
CA VAL A 127 12.32 23.04 16.52
C VAL A 127 13.35 23.14 15.39
N ILE A 128 13.13 22.38 14.34
CA ILE A 128 14.03 22.26 13.20
C ILE A 128 13.25 22.56 11.92
N ALA A 129 13.82 23.37 11.04
CA ALA A 129 13.33 23.52 9.68
C ALA A 129 13.56 22.23 8.89
N SER A 130 12.49 21.62 8.37
CA SER A 130 12.58 20.28 7.74
C SER A 130 13.44 20.23 6.47
N ASP A 131 13.53 21.34 5.76
CA ASP A 131 14.28 21.48 4.50
C ASP A 131 15.72 22.00 4.69
N LYS A 132 16.09 22.42 5.92
CA LYS A 132 17.38 23.09 6.19
C LYS A 132 17.98 22.64 7.53
N GLU A 133 17.89 21.35 7.84
CA GLU A 133 18.22 20.76 9.14
C GLU A 133 19.63 21.13 9.68
N ASP A 134 20.61 21.34 8.79
CA ASP A 134 22.00 21.56 9.18
C ASP A 134 22.36 23.03 9.50
N LYS A 135 21.44 23.97 9.29
CA LYS A 135 21.72 25.42 9.37
C LYS A 135 20.94 26.18 10.46
N SER A 136 20.05 25.50 11.22
CA SER A 136 19.32 26.16 12.29
C SER A 136 20.14 26.18 13.58
N ASP A 137 20.36 27.35 14.16
CA ASP A 137 20.83 27.48 15.54
C ASP A 137 19.87 26.75 16.46
N LYS A 138 20.34 25.67 17.07
CA LYS A 138 19.53 24.78 17.88
C LYS A 138 19.32 25.37 19.26
N GLN A 139 18.27 26.15 19.44
CA GLN A 139 17.81 26.45 20.79
C GLN A 139 17.16 25.20 21.37
N VAL A 140 17.63 24.73 22.51
CA VAL A 140 17.13 23.51 23.18
C VAL A 140 16.51 23.94 24.53
N ARG A 141 15.34 23.37 24.83
CA ARG A 141 14.66 23.51 26.11
C ARG A 141 14.40 22.17 26.76
N SER A 142 14.31 22.11 28.05
CA SER A 142 13.93 20.93 28.83
C SER A 142 12.49 20.98 29.29
N LEU A 143 11.89 19.81 29.45
CA LEU A 143 10.61 19.57 30.12
C LEU A 143 10.80 18.45 31.13
N THR A 144 10.18 18.54 32.29
CA THR A 144 10.04 17.44 33.23
C THR A 144 8.63 16.88 33.06
N VAL A 145 8.49 15.67 32.60
CA VAL A 145 7.19 15.07 32.23
C VAL A 145 6.96 13.83 33.04
N LYS A 146 5.79 13.69 33.66
CA LYS A 146 5.32 12.46 34.27
C LYS A 146 4.35 11.79 33.28
N ARG A 147 4.73 10.59 32.84
CA ARG A 147 3.95 9.81 31.88
C ARG A 147 2.67 9.23 32.52
N LEU A 148 1.68 8.94 31.68
CA LEU A 148 0.44 8.27 32.10
C LEU A 148 0.72 6.91 32.74
N PRO A 149 -0.16 6.42 33.65
CA PRO A 149 -0.14 5.04 34.09
C PRO A 149 -0.40 4.10 32.91
N ALA A 150 0.13 2.88 32.99
CA ALA A 150 -0.23 1.85 32.02
C ALA A 150 -1.75 1.65 32.02
N GLY A 151 -2.35 1.71 30.84
CA GLY A 151 -3.71 1.23 30.67
C GLY A 151 -3.79 -0.28 31.00
N PRO A 152 -4.98 -0.82 31.29
CA PRO A 152 -5.13 -2.25 31.40
C PRO A 152 -4.66 -2.92 30.10
N GLU A 153 -3.84 -3.97 30.22
CA GLU A 153 -3.45 -4.78 29.06
C GLU A 153 -4.69 -5.53 28.59
N GLU A 154 -5.20 -5.17 27.42
CA GLU A 154 -6.33 -5.88 26.83
C GLU A 154 -5.86 -7.21 26.21
N PRO A 155 -6.50 -8.33 26.53
CA PRO A 155 -6.24 -9.59 25.85
C PRO A 155 -6.36 -9.47 24.33
N TYR A 156 -5.59 -10.26 23.60
CA TYR A 156 -5.54 -10.24 22.14
C TYR A 156 -6.95 -10.22 21.50
N GLU A 157 -7.84 -11.11 21.98
CA GLU A 157 -9.20 -11.27 21.45
C GLU A 157 -10.06 -10.01 21.66
N GLN A 158 -9.79 -9.22 22.68
CA GLN A 158 -10.53 -7.98 22.95
C GLN A 158 -10.02 -6.82 22.10
N ARG A 159 -8.78 -6.89 21.61
CA ARG A 159 -8.18 -5.89 20.73
C ARG A 159 -8.61 -6.05 19.27
N ILE A 160 -9.05 -7.25 18.87
CA ILE A 160 -9.52 -7.52 17.49
C ILE A 160 -10.67 -6.57 17.13
N ALA A 161 -10.62 -6.00 15.93
CA ALA A 161 -11.66 -5.10 15.43
C ALA A 161 -13.01 -5.83 15.28
N ASP A 162 -14.09 -5.08 15.41
CA ASP A 162 -15.41 -5.63 15.14
C ASP A 162 -15.53 -6.04 13.66
N PRO A 163 -16.24 -7.11 13.35
CA PRO A 163 -16.40 -7.58 11.98
C PRO A 163 -17.02 -6.52 11.05
N ILE A 164 -16.46 -6.44 9.84
CA ILE A 164 -16.96 -5.59 8.76
C ILE A 164 -17.61 -6.49 7.73
N THR A 165 -18.90 -6.30 7.47
CA THR A 165 -19.59 -6.98 6.37
C THR A 165 -19.22 -6.32 5.05
N VAL A 166 -18.61 -7.07 4.14
CA VAL A 166 -18.23 -6.64 2.80
C VAL A 166 -19.21 -7.25 1.80
N LYS A 167 -20.05 -6.41 1.22
CA LYS A 167 -21.03 -6.85 0.22
C LYS A 167 -20.38 -6.91 -1.14
N VAL A 168 -20.46 -8.06 -1.78
CA VAL A 168 -19.83 -8.32 -3.07
C VAL A 168 -20.85 -8.78 -4.10
N ALA A 169 -20.71 -8.26 -5.34
CA ALA A 169 -21.35 -8.82 -6.50
C ALA A 169 -20.36 -9.68 -7.29
N ILE A 170 -20.78 -10.85 -7.73
CA ILE A 170 -19.93 -11.77 -8.49
C ILE A 170 -20.48 -11.91 -9.92
N LEU A 171 -19.56 -11.72 -10.88
CA LEU A 171 -19.82 -11.96 -12.29
C LEU A 171 -18.99 -13.16 -12.75
N TYR A 172 -19.66 -14.19 -13.22
CA TYR A 172 -19.03 -15.33 -13.86
C TYR A 172 -19.08 -15.15 -15.37
N GLU A 173 -17.99 -14.69 -16.00
CA GLU A 173 -17.80 -14.75 -17.45
C GLU A 173 -17.38 -16.16 -17.87
N ASP A 174 -18.29 -17.09 -17.60
CA ASP A 174 -18.21 -18.52 -17.84
C ASP A 174 -19.48 -18.96 -18.56
N PRO A 175 -19.67 -18.51 -19.81
CA PRO A 175 -20.89 -18.77 -20.57
C PRO A 175 -20.99 -20.24 -21.01
N ILE A 176 -22.20 -20.65 -21.40
CA ILE A 176 -22.39 -21.92 -22.11
C ILE A 176 -21.74 -21.83 -23.48
N MET A 177 -20.87 -22.79 -23.80
CA MET A 177 -20.16 -22.81 -25.06
C MET A 177 -21.09 -23.17 -26.20
N PRO A 178 -21.09 -22.39 -27.30
CA PRO A 178 -21.96 -22.62 -28.45
C PRO A 178 -21.86 -24.06 -29.02
N GLY A 179 -23.00 -24.68 -29.26
CA GLY A 179 -23.09 -26.05 -29.72
C GLY A 179 -22.93 -27.14 -28.65
N THR A 180 -22.91 -26.72 -27.38
CA THR A 180 -22.85 -27.60 -26.21
C THR A 180 -23.88 -27.20 -25.17
N ASP A 181 -24.07 -28.01 -24.12
CA ASP A 181 -24.81 -27.72 -22.91
C ASP A 181 -23.88 -27.42 -21.71
N LYS A 182 -22.58 -27.19 -22.00
CA LYS A 182 -21.52 -27.08 -21.00
C LYS A 182 -21.00 -25.66 -20.90
N TYR A 183 -20.63 -25.28 -19.70
CA TYR A 183 -19.94 -24.02 -19.44
C TYR A 183 -18.51 -24.02 -19.97
N MET A 184 -17.94 -22.85 -20.17
CA MET A 184 -16.59 -22.66 -20.70
C MET A 184 -15.55 -23.44 -19.87
N HIS A 185 -15.60 -23.38 -18.53
CA HIS A 185 -14.67 -24.11 -17.67
C HIS A 185 -14.76 -25.63 -17.82
N GLU A 186 -15.92 -26.18 -18.20
CA GLU A 186 -16.12 -27.61 -18.35
C GLU A 186 -15.51 -28.18 -19.63
N VAL A 187 -15.32 -27.32 -20.64
CA VAL A 187 -14.76 -27.72 -21.96
C VAL A 187 -13.32 -27.27 -22.14
N CYS A 188 -12.90 -26.19 -21.49
CA CYS A 188 -11.55 -25.66 -21.61
C CYS A 188 -10.53 -26.48 -20.80
N THR A 189 -9.30 -26.56 -21.33
CA THR A 189 -8.18 -27.24 -20.67
C THR A 189 -6.93 -26.36 -20.65
N VAL A 190 -6.09 -26.56 -19.64
CA VAL A 190 -4.83 -25.84 -19.51
C VAL A 190 -3.81 -26.37 -20.50
N GLY A 191 -3.30 -25.51 -21.40
CA GLY A 191 -2.08 -25.73 -22.18
C GLY A 191 -1.92 -27.10 -22.87
N GLY A 192 -3.00 -27.75 -23.26
CA GLY A 192 -2.96 -29.07 -23.90
C GLY A 192 -2.65 -30.25 -22.97
N ASN A 193 -2.51 -30.03 -21.66
CA ASN A 193 -2.21 -31.08 -20.69
C ASN A 193 -3.45 -31.88 -20.23
N GLY A 194 -4.62 -31.58 -20.77
CA GLY A 194 -5.87 -32.25 -20.41
C GLY A 194 -6.47 -31.87 -19.05
N TYR A 195 -5.82 -31.00 -18.26
CA TYR A 195 -6.38 -30.47 -17.02
C TYR A 195 -7.49 -29.48 -17.37
N LYS A 196 -8.68 -29.73 -16.87
CA LYS A 196 -9.82 -28.81 -17.00
C LYS A 196 -9.61 -27.56 -16.17
N TRP A 197 -10.21 -26.47 -16.62
CA TRP A 197 -10.33 -25.28 -15.80
C TRP A 197 -11.19 -25.56 -14.57
N ASN A 198 -11.07 -24.71 -13.57
CA ASN A 198 -11.76 -24.90 -12.30
C ASN A 198 -13.19 -24.32 -12.37
N ASP A 199 -14.07 -24.86 -11.58
CA ASP A 199 -15.42 -24.30 -11.40
C ASP A 199 -15.32 -22.93 -10.67
N PRO A 200 -15.69 -21.82 -11.33
CA PRO A 200 -15.55 -20.49 -10.76
C PRO A 200 -16.46 -20.27 -9.54
N VAL A 201 -17.57 -20.98 -9.43
CA VAL A 201 -18.46 -20.88 -8.26
C VAL A 201 -17.80 -21.48 -7.02
N GLN A 202 -17.13 -22.64 -7.18
CA GLN A 202 -16.40 -23.24 -6.07
C GLN A 202 -15.18 -22.41 -5.68
N GLN A 203 -14.50 -21.80 -6.65
CA GLN A 203 -13.40 -20.89 -6.37
C GLN A 203 -13.85 -19.64 -5.61
N ALA A 204 -15.00 -19.06 -5.97
CA ALA A 204 -15.54 -17.91 -5.27
C ALA A 204 -15.79 -18.20 -3.79
N LYS A 205 -16.42 -19.32 -3.48
CA LYS A 205 -16.66 -19.76 -2.09
C LYS A 205 -15.35 -19.98 -1.32
N LYS A 206 -14.36 -20.59 -1.99
CA LYS A 206 -13.07 -20.82 -1.34
C LYS A 206 -12.33 -19.50 -1.10
N PHE A 207 -12.37 -18.57 -2.05
CA PHE A 207 -11.73 -17.25 -1.93
C PHE A 207 -12.34 -16.44 -0.78
N GLU A 208 -13.67 -16.44 -0.67
CA GLU A 208 -14.41 -15.88 0.46
C GLU A 208 -13.91 -16.46 1.80
N THR A 209 -13.94 -17.78 1.93
CA THR A 209 -13.51 -18.48 3.16
C THR A 209 -12.05 -18.20 3.51
N ASP A 210 -11.17 -18.22 2.52
CA ASP A 210 -9.73 -17.96 2.72
C ASP A 210 -9.48 -16.54 3.26
N LEU A 211 -10.17 -15.52 2.72
CA LEU A 211 -10.02 -14.13 3.18
C LEU A 211 -10.63 -13.92 4.58
N GLU A 212 -11.76 -14.53 4.88
CA GLU A 212 -12.37 -14.48 6.21
C GLU A 212 -11.45 -15.12 7.26
N GLU A 213 -10.91 -16.31 6.95
CA GLU A 213 -9.95 -17.00 7.82
C GLU A 213 -8.69 -16.15 8.03
N ALA A 214 -8.08 -15.68 6.95
CA ALA A 214 -6.84 -14.90 7.02
C ALA A 214 -7.01 -13.57 7.73
N SER A 215 -8.21 -12.99 7.71
CA SER A 215 -8.53 -11.74 8.42
C SER A 215 -8.84 -11.92 9.91
N HIS A 216 -8.75 -13.13 10.46
CA HIS A 216 -9.21 -13.45 11.82
C HIS A 216 -10.70 -13.11 12.05
N GLY A 217 -11.51 -13.15 10.99
CA GLY A 217 -12.95 -12.88 11.03
C GLY A 217 -13.32 -11.40 11.10
N VAL A 218 -12.36 -10.46 11.00
CA VAL A 218 -12.70 -9.02 10.94
C VAL A 218 -13.30 -8.61 9.59
N ILE A 219 -13.17 -9.46 8.57
CA ILE A 219 -13.88 -9.32 7.31
C ILE A 219 -14.84 -10.49 7.16
N GLN A 220 -16.09 -10.19 6.82
CA GLN A 220 -17.13 -11.17 6.51
C GLN A 220 -17.77 -10.78 5.19
N TYR A 221 -17.72 -11.67 4.22
CA TYR A 221 -18.30 -11.42 2.91
C TYR A 221 -19.80 -11.78 2.87
N GLU A 222 -20.55 -10.94 2.21
CA GLU A 222 -21.95 -11.16 1.87
C GLU A 222 -22.10 -11.09 0.35
N VAL A 223 -22.32 -12.21 -0.30
CA VAL A 223 -22.59 -12.25 -1.74
C VAL A 223 -24.02 -11.81 -1.97
N VAL A 224 -24.20 -10.54 -2.37
CA VAL A 224 -25.53 -9.95 -2.57
C VAL A 224 -26.07 -10.15 -3.98
N LYS A 225 -25.22 -10.46 -4.93
CA LYS A 225 -25.63 -10.71 -6.32
C LYS A 225 -24.63 -11.60 -7.04
N GLU A 226 -25.13 -12.64 -7.69
CA GLU A 226 -24.36 -13.50 -8.59
C GLU A 226 -24.98 -13.45 -9.98
N VAL A 227 -24.15 -13.33 -11.00
CA VAL A 227 -24.56 -13.28 -12.41
C VAL A 227 -23.65 -14.17 -13.23
N ARG A 228 -24.24 -15.08 -14.02
CA ARG A 228 -23.51 -15.71 -15.14
C ARG A 228 -23.68 -14.85 -16.38
N ALA A 229 -22.55 -14.54 -17.00
CA ALA A 229 -22.52 -13.67 -18.16
C ALA A 229 -23.08 -14.37 -19.42
N GLU A 230 -23.94 -13.67 -20.14
CA GLU A 230 -24.41 -14.08 -21.46
C GLU A 230 -23.54 -13.53 -22.59
N ARG A 231 -22.55 -12.71 -22.25
CA ARG A 231 -21.63 -12.07 -23.19
C ARG A 231 -20.29 -11.77 -22.52
N LEU A 232 -19.26 -11.56 -23.33
CA LEU A 232 -17.95 -11.10 -22.89
C LEU A 232 -17.85 -9.56 -22.98
N PHE A 233 -17.04 -8.95 -22.11
CA PHE A 233 -16.72 -7.51 -22.15
C PHE A 233 -15.29 -7.23 -22.63
N SER A 234 -14.58 -8.26 -23.05
CA SER A 234 -13.31 -8.12 -23.74
C SER A 234 -13.51 -7.64 -25.17
N TYR A 235 -12.65 -6.73 -25.63
CA TYR A 235 -12.74 -6.14 -26.97
C TYR A 235 -11.37 -5.94 -27.59
N ASP A 236 -11.33 -5.83 -28.93
CA ASP A 236 -10.12 -5.56 -29.69
C ASP A 236 -9.87 -4.04 -29.73
N ASN A 237 -8.85 -3.57 -29.01
CA ASN A 237 -8.50 -2.15 -28.93
C ASN A 237 -7.70 -1.65 -30.16
N THR A 238 -7.31 -2.55 -31.06
CA THR A 238 -6.63 -2.17 -32.30
C THR A 238 -7.61 -1.67 -33.38
N LYS A 239 -8.90 -1.94 -33.22
CA LYS A 239 -9.93 -1.48 -34.12
C LYS A 239 -10.28 -0.01 -33.83
N THR A 240 -10.18 0.81 -34.86
CA THR A 240 -10.48 2.24 -34.79
C THR A 240 -12.00 2.45 -35.02
N GLY A 241 -12.71 2.84 -33.99
CA GLY A 241 -14.14 3.18 -34.04
C GLY A 241 -14.60 3.79 -32.71
N ASN A 242 -15.77 4.47 -32.72
CA ASN A 242 -16.33 5.03 -31.48
C ASN A 242 -17.06 3.99 -30.63
N GLU A 243 -17.33 2.81 -31.17
CA GLU A 243 -18.02 1.72 -30.48
C GLU A 243 -17.04 0.56 -30.24
N LYS A 244 -17.03 0.04 -29.03
CA LYS A 244 -16.27 -1.15 -28.67
C LYS A 244 -16.91 -2.37 -29.29
N GLU A 245 -16.15 -3.10 -30.10
CA GLU A 245 -16.58 -4.37 -30.68
C GLU A 245 -16.14 -5.51 -29.74
N TYR A 246 -17.06 -5.99 -28.92
CA TYR A 246 -16.78 -7.08 -27.98
C TYR A 246 -16.62 -8.41 -28.71
N PHE A 247 -15.72 -9.24 -28.22
CA PHE A 247 -15.58 -10.61 -28.71
C PHE A 247 -16.86 -11.41 -28.43
N SER A 248 -17.31 -12.19 -29.43
CA SER A 248 -18.39 -13.14 -29.20
C SER A 248 -17.86 -14.43 -28.58
N ILE A 249 -18.74 -15.19 -27.95
CA ILE A 249 -18.39 -16.50 -27.38
C ILE A 249 -17.96 -17.48 -28.49
N GLU A 250 -18.59 -17.37 -29.67
CA GLU A 250 -18.23 -18.14 -30.85
C GLU A 250 -16.81 -17.82 -31.33
N TYR A 251 -16.44 -16.55 -31.39
CA TYR A 251 -15.09 -16.13 -31.76
C TYR A 251 -14.07 -16.64 -30.72
N PHE A 252 -14.38 -16.58 -29.44
CA PHE A 252 -13.53 -17.15 -28.41
C PHE A 252 -13.31 -18.66 -28.62
N ARG A 253 -14.39 -19.42 -28.85
CA ARG A 253 -14.33 -20.84 -29.12
C ARG A 253 -13.51 -21.15 -30.36
N ASP A 254 -13.80 -20.51 -31.50
CA ASP A 254 -13.32 -20.93 -32.82
C ASP A 254 -11.91 -20.40 -33.11
N VAL A 255 -11.54 -19.24 -32.59
CA VAL A 255 -10.28 -18.58 -32.94
C VAL A 255 -9.26 -18.69 -31.81
N ILE A 256 -9.69 -18.39 -30.58
CA ILE A 256 -8.75 -18.32 -29.45
C ILE A 256 -8.53 -19.70 -28.85
N TYR A 257 -9.59 -20.42 -28.54
CA TYR A 257 -9.52 -21.71 -27.86
C TYR A 257 -9.18 -22.89 -28.78
N ALA A 258 -9.87 -23.00 -29.91
CA ALA A 258 -9.72 -24.16 -30.81
C ALA A 258 -8.32 -24.27 -31.43
N ASN A 259 -7.59 -23.18 -31.61
CA ASN A 259 -6.24 -23.16 -32.18
C ASN A 259 -5.14 -23.40 -31.14
N GLY A 260 -5.46 -23.66 -29.87
CA GLY A 260 -4.50 -23.80 -28.77
C GLY A 260 -3.66 -22.54 -28.55
N GLN A 261 -4.14 -21.40 -29.03
CA GLN A 261 -3.49 -20.12 -28.82
C GLN A 261 -3.91 -19.62 -27.46
N GLU A 262 -2.94 -19.18 -26.66
CA GLU A 262 -3.21 -18.39 -25.48
C GLU A 262 -3.90 -17.09 -25.93
N CYS A 263 -4.89 -16.65 -25.16
CA CYS A 263 -5.47 -15.33 -25.38
C CYS A 263 -4.35 -14.28 -25.35
N PRO A 264 -4.35 -13.30 -26.26
CA PRO A 264 -3.39 -12.21 -26.21
C PRO A 264 -3.42 -11.57 -24.83
N GLY A 265 -2.27 -11.39 -24.19
CA GLY A 265 -2.16 -10.71 -22.90
C GLY A 265 -2.50 -9.23 -23.00
N ILE A 266 -2.62 -8.56 -21.84
CA ILE A 266 -2.80 -7.12 -21.76
C ILE A 266 -1.71 -6.41 -22.57
N GLY A 267 -2.11 -5.45 -23.41
CA GLY A 267 -1.21 -4.74 -24.32
C GLY A 267 -0.99 -5.39 -25.68
N SER A 268 -1.57 -6.57 -25.94
CA SER A 268 -1.51 -7.27 -27.22
C SER A 268 -2.80 -7.16 -28.06
N GLY A 269 -3.58 -6.10 -27.85
CA GLY A 269 -4.79 -5.82 -28.64
C GLY A 269 -6.09 -6.24 -27.95
N VAL A 270 -6.04 -6.80 -26.75
CA VAL A 270 -7.25 -7.12 -25.96
C VAL A 270 -7.33 -6.24 -24.74
N GLU A 271 -8.47 -5.60 -24.56
CA GLU A 271 -8.82 -4.85 -23.36
C GLU A 271 -10.18 -5.27 -22.81
N TYR A 272 -10.44 -4.95 -21.55
CA TYR A 272 -11.71 -5.20 -20.87
C TYR A 272 -12.47 -3.93 -20.61
N ASP A 273 -13.76 -3.90 -20.94
CA ASP A 273 -14.62 -2.74 -20.71
C ASP A 273 -15.25 -2.77 -19.31
N TYR A 274 -14.50 -2.37 -18.31
CA TYR A 274 -14.97 -2.26 -16.93
C TYR A 274 -16.20 -1.35 -16.78
N VAL A 275 -16.20 -0.20 -17.45
CA VAL A 275 -17.30 0.78 -17.36
C VAL A 275 -18.58 0.23 -18.01
N GLY A 276 -18.45 -0.37 -19.19
CA GLY A 276 -19.56 -1.03 -19.87
C GLY A 276 -20.15 -2.18 -19.05
N MET A 277 -19.29 -3.00 -18.46
CA MET A 277 -19.68 -4.12 -17.61
C MET A 277 -20.45 -3.65 -16.36
N LEU A 278 -19.89 -2.67 -15.61
CA LEU A 278 -20.52 -2.14 -14.41
C LEU A 278 -21.92 -1.58 -14.72
N LYS A 279 -22.05 -0.79 -15.79
CA LYS A 279 -23.34 -0.22 -16.23
C LYS A 279 -24.34 -1.29 -16.69
N TYR A 280 -23.86 -2.29 -17.44
CA TYR A 280 -24.73 -3.32 -18.00
C TYR A 280 -25.42 -4.15 -16.90
N TYR A 281 -24.66 -4.53 -15.85
CA TYR A 281 -25.21 -5.29 -14.73
C TYR A 281 -25.76 -4.42 -13.59
N GLY A 282 -25.62 -3.09 -13.69
CA GLY A 282 -26.09 -2.13 -12.69
C GLY A 282 -25.25 -2.10 -11.41
N PHE A 283 -24.03 -2.61 -11.46
CA PHE A 283 -23.13 -2.62 -10.30
C PHE A 283 -22.67 -1.22 -9.90
N ASP A 284 -22.58 -0.29 -10.85
CA ASP A 284 -22.34 1.13 -10.61
C ASP A 284 -23.41 1.74 -9.68
N LYS A 285 -24.67 1.48 -9.96
CA LYS A 285 -25.80 1.97 -9.15
C LYS A 285 -25.84 1.30 -7.78
N MET A 286 -25.56 0.00 -7.72
CA MET A 286 -25.46 -0.72 -6.45
C MET A 286 -24.34 -0.16 -5.57
N ARG A 287 -23.20 0.22 -6.16
CA ARG A 287 -22.10 0.85 -5.41
C ARG A 287 -22.53 2.22 -4.86
N ASP A 288 -23.10 3.09 -5.67
CA ASP A 288 -23.55 4.42 -5.24
C ASP A 288 -24.71 4.36 -4.21
N ALA A 289 -25.47 3.25 -4.19
CA ALA A 289 -26.48 2.98 -3.18
C ALA A 289 -25.92 2.34 -1.89
N GLY A 290 -24.62 2.01 -1.84
CA GLY A 290 -24.00 1.32 -0.71
C GLY A 290 -24.40 -0.16 -0.59
N GLU A 291 -24.91 -0.74 -1.67
CA GLU A 291 -25.36 -2.14 -1.71
C GLU A 291 -24.19 -3.10 -1.96
N ILE A 292 -23.07 -2.62 -2.51
CA ILE A 292 -21.83 -3.39 -2.72
C ILE A 292 -20.60 -2.52 -2.44
N GLN A 293 -19.50 -3.17 -2.08
CA GLN A 293 -18.16 -2.59 -1.99
C GLN A 293 -17.26 -3.09 -3.12
N GLU A 294 -17.45 -4.33 -3.56
CA GLU A 294 -16.57 -5.02 -4.49
C GLU A 294 -17.35 -5.71 -5.61
N VAL A 295 -16.68 -5.91 -6.74
CA VAL A 295 -17.13 -6.78 -7.82
C VAL A 295 -16.02 -7.81 -8.11
N TRP A 296 -16.33 -9.09 -7.98
CA TRP A 296 -15.42 -10.16 -8.39
C TRP A 296 -15.84 -10.69 -9.76
N VAL A 297 -14.91 -10.63 -10.70
CA VAL A 297 -15.14 -11.11 -12.07
C VAL A 297 -14.31 -12.36 -12.29
N TYR A 298 -14.98 -13.49 -12.31
CA TYR A 298 -14.38 -14.76 -12.71
C TYR A 298 -14.36 -14.85 -14.23
N ASN A 299 -13.16 -14.82 -14.81
CA ASN A 299 -12.98 -14.73 -16.25
C ASN A 299 -11.84 -15.64 -16.73
N HIS A 300 -11.77 -15.85 -18.03
CA HIS A 300 -10.74 -16.66 -18.68
C HIS A 300 -9.39 -15.90 -18.77
N PRO A 301 -8.26 -16.63 -18.93
CA PRO A 301 -6.96 -15.99 -19.14
C PRO A 301 -6.95 -15.15 -20.42
N GLY A 302 -6.22 -14.03 -20.39
CA GLY A 302 -6.06 -13.17 -21.55
C GLY A 302 -7.30 -12.33 -21.91
N CYS A 303 -8.29 -12.25 -21.03
CA CYS A 303 -9.51 -11.46 -21.23
C CYS A 303 -9.28 -9.94 -21.25
N GLY A 304 -8.04 -9.48 -21.07
CA GLY A 304 -7.69 -8.04 -21.03
C GLY A 304 -7.93 -7.37 -19.68
N MET A 305 -8.26 -8.13 -18.65
CA MET A 305 -8.41 -7.60 -17.29
C MET A 305 -7.06 -7.48 -16.58
N TYR A 306 -6.93 -6.44 -15.78
CA TYR A 306 -5.92 -6.35 -14.73
C TYR A 306 -6.38 -7.15 -13.51
N GLU A 307 -5.44 -7.61 -12.70
CA GLU A 307 -5.71 -8.39 -11.48
C GLU A 307 -6.64 -7.66 -10.50
N SER A 308 -6.48 -6.36 -10.38
CA SER A 308 -7.44 -5.50 -9.66
C SER A 308 -7.48 -4.09 -10.25
N ARG A 309 -8.62 -3.42 -10.13
CA ARG A 309 -8.79 -2.05 -10.59
C ARG A 309 -9.76 -1.28 -9.72
N LEU A 310 -9.39 -0.04 -9.35
CA LEU A 310 -10.29 0.90 -8.69
C LEU A 310 -11.02 1.75 -9.71
N ILE A 311 -12.34 1.93 -9.50
CA ILE A 311 -13.22 2.70 -10.37
C ILE A 311 -14.11 3.58 -9.49
N GLY A 312 -14.18 4.88 -9.79
CA GLY A 312 -14.96 5.86 -9.03
C GLY A 312 -14.21 7.18 -8.89
N ASP A 313 -14.82 8.16 -8.21
CA ASP A 313 -14.22 9.48 -8.02
C ASP A 313 -12.92 9.36 -7.19
N GLY A 314 -11.84 9.93 -7.74
CA GLY A 314 -10.54 9.89 -7.08
C GLY A 314 -9.84 8.53 -7.12
N ALA A 315 -10.26 7.61 -8.03
CA ALA A 315 -9.59 6.33 -8.20
C ALA A 315 -8.09 6.50 -8.49
N PHE A 316 -7.29 5.77 -7.75
CA PHE A 316 -5.83 5.78 -7.82
C PHE A 316 -5.28 4.44 -8.31
N TRP A 317 -3.97 4.32 -8.40
CA TRP A 317 -3.32 3.06 -8.80
C TRP A 317 -3.61 1.94 -7.80
N CYS A 318 -4.20 0.86 -8.30
CA CYS A 318 -4.45 -0.37 -7.54
C CYS A 318 -4.14 -1.57 -8.42
N ASN A 319 -2.88 -1.96 -8.47
CA ASN A 319 -2.29 -2.92 -9.43
C ASN A 319 -2.57 -2.59 -10.92
N SER A 320 -3.21 -1.47 -11.16
CA SER A 320 -3.51 -0.91 -12.48
C SER A 320 -3.87 0.57 -12.37
N PRO A 321 -3.85 1.33 -13.47
CA PRO A 321 -4.37 2.69 -13.47
C PRO A 321 -5.85 2.72 -13.06
N GLY A 322 -6.20 3.54 -12.06
CA GLY A 322 -7.60 3.75 -11.66
C GLY A 322 -8.44 4.41 -12.77
N ILE A 323 -9.72 4.14 -12.78
CA ILE A 323 -10.68 4.85 -13.65
C ILE A 323 -11.43 5.86 -12.81
N SER A 324 -11.02 7.13 -12.89
CA SER A 324 -11.71 8.26 -12.26
C SER A 324 -12.47 9.09 -13.30
N VAL A 325 -11.81 9.45 -14.40
CA VAL A 325 -12.46 10.19 -15.49
C VAL A 325 -13.39 9.26 -16.25
N GLY A 326 -14.68 9.62 -16.30
CA GLY A 326 -15.73 8.80 -16.93
C GLY A 326 -16.13 7.57 -16.11
N ALA A 327 -15.75 7.52 -14.83
CA ALA A 327 -16.26 6.49 -13.92
C ALA A 327 -17.79 6.49 -13.86
N PRO A 328 -18.41 5.31 -13.77
CA PRO A 328 -19.88 5.22 -13.75
C PRO A 328 -20.47 5.41 -12.34
N CYS A 329 -19.66 5.35 -11.30
CA CYS A 329 -20.04 5.52 -9.89
C CYS A 329 -19.17 6.57 -9.20
N LYS A 330 -19.66 7.12 -8.09
CA LYS A 330 -18.96 8.11 -7.28
C LYS A 330 -18.02 7.45 -6.29
N ASP A 331 -18.58 6.55 -5.47
CA ASP A 331 -17.76 5.83 -4.50
C ASP A 331 -16.87 4.81 -5.20
N LEU A 332 -15.67 4.62 -4.65
CA LEU A 332 -14.70 3.67 -5.21
C LEU A 332 -15.22 2.24 -5.09
N VAL A 333 -15.32 1.55 -6.21
CA VAL A 333 -15.54 0.11 -6.28
C VAL A 333 -14.26 -0.58 -6.74
N THR A 334 -13.89 -1.65 -6.05
CA THR A 334 -12.81 -2.53 -6.52
C THR A 334 -13.37 -3.61 -7.41
N VAL A 335 -12.84 -3.72 -8.63
CA VAL A 335 -13.11 -4.85 -9.53
C VAL A 335 -11.91 -5.77 -9.49
N MET A 336 -12.11 -7.01 -8.99
CA MET A 336 -11.10 -8.07 -8.95
C MET A 336 -11.27 -8.99 -10.15
N PHE A 337 -10.15 -9.33 -10.80
CA PHE A 337 -10.11 -10.41 -11.78
C PHE A 337 -9.66 -11.70 -11.10
N CYS A 338 -10.50 -12.73 -11.23
CA CYS A 338 -10.24 -14.08 -10.73
C CYS A 338 -10.17 -15.04 -11.92
N ASN A 339 -8.96 -15.45 -12.26
CA ASN A 339 -8.74 -16.37 -13.38
C ASN A 339 -9.06 -17.81 -12.98
N TYR A 340 -10.15 -18.36 -13.50
CA TYR A 340 -10.58 -19.72 -13.16
C TYR A 340 -9.87 -20.84 -13.97
N GLU A 341 -8.94 -20.50 -14.87
CA GLU A 341 -7.94 -21.45 -15.36
C GLU A 341 -7.01 -21.93 -14.24
N ARG A 342 -6.73 -21.05 -13.28
CA ARG A 342 -5.84 -21.29 -12.14
C ARG A 342 -6.66 -21.59 -10.88
N THR A 343 -5.98 -21.95 -9.80
CA THR A 343 -6.63 -22.18 -8.51
C THR A 343 -6.81 -20.88 -7.73
N THR A 344 -7.45 -20.93 -6.55
CA THR A 344 -7.71 -19.77 -5.71
C THR A 344 -6.44 -19.04 -5.26
N ASP A 345 -5.30 -19.72 -5.28
CA ASP A 345 -3.99 -19.13 -4.97
C ASP A 345 -3.65 -17.90 -5.84
N LEU A 346 -4.09 -17.90 -7.11
CA LEU A 346 -3.90 -16.74 -7.98
C LEU A 346 -4.84 -15.56 -7.59
N ALA A 347 -6.07 -15.83 -7.20
CA ALA A 347 -6.98 -14.79 -6.72
C ALA A 347 -6.44 -14.15 -5.42
N LEU A 348 -5.89 -14.95 -4.51
CA LEU A 348 -5.21 -14.46 -3.30
C LEU A 348 -3.96 -13.64 -3.66
N HIS A 349 -3.17 -14.07 -4.64
CA HIS A 349 -2.03 -13.31 -5.12
C HIS A 349 -2.44 -11.93 -5.65
N SER A 350 -3.46 -11.88 -6.50
CA SER A 350 -4.03 -10.63 -7.02
C SER A 350 -4.55 -9.72 -5.89
N TYR A 351 -5.14 -10.32 -4.86
CA TYR A 351 -5.54 -9.59 -3.65
C TYR A 351 -4.34 -9.05 -2.87
N GLY A 352 -3.22 -9.77 -2.85
CA GLY A 352 -1.96 -9.30 -2.29
C GLY A 352 -1.48 -8.01 -2.95
N HIS A 353 -1.49 -7.94 -4.26
CA HIS A 353 -1.14 -6.72 -4.99
C HIS A 353 -2.11 -5.56 -4.77
N ARG A 354 -3.41 -5.88 -4.62
CA ARG A 354 -4.40 -4.89 -4.18
C ARG A 354 -4.03 -4.33 -2.81
N PHE A 355 -3.74 -5.20 -1.85
CA PHE A 355 -3.32 -4.80 -0.51
C PHE A 355 -2.10 -3.88 -0.54
N GLU A 356 -1.03 -4.27 -1.24
CA GLU A 356 0.19 -3.48 -1.42
C GLU A 356 -0.10 -2.08 -1.97
N SER A 357 -0.94 -2.01 -3.00
CA SER A 357 -1.31 -0.73 -3.63
C SER A 357 -2.09 0.18 -2.68
N ILE A 358 -3.04 -0.38 -1.94
CA ILE A 358 -3.84 0.34 -0.95
C ILE A 358 -2.95 0.84 0.20
N MET A 359 -2.08 -0.01 0.75
CA MET A 359 -1.21 0.40 1.86
C MET A 359 -0.16 1.42 1.43
N LYS A 360 0.37 1.31 0.21
CA LYS A 360 1.19 2.38 -0.38
C LYS A 360 0.44 3.71 -0.45
N GLN A 361 -0.85 3.69 -0.78
CA GLN A 361 -1.68 4.90 -0.81
C GLN A 361 -1.96 5.43 0.60
N VAL A 362 -2.19 4.58 1.60
CA VAL A 362 -2.39 4.95 3.01
C VAL A 362 -1.16 5.69 3.54
N TYR A 363 0.01 5.11 3.37
CA TYR A 363 1.28 5.62 3.91
C TYR A 363 2.00 6.62 3.00
N GLY A 364 1.53 6.82 1.77
CA GLY A 364 2.09 7.75 0.79
C GLY A 364 3.40 7.29 0.15
N SER A 365 3.98 6.18 0.59
CA SER A 365 5.21 5.63 0.04
C SER A 365 5.33 4.14 0.25
N TRP A 366 6.10 3.52 -0.63
CA TRP A 366 6.66 2.18 -0.45
C TRP A 366 8.08 2.19 -1.01
N ARG A 367 9.03 2.46 -0.14
CA ARG A 367 10.45 2.48 -0.48
C ARG A 367 11.00 1.07 -0.36
N ASN A 368 11.63 0.59 -1.39
CA ASN A 368 12.18 -0.76 -1.47
C ASN A 368 13.53 -0.77 -2.21
N ARG A 369 14.22 -1.91 -2.16
CA ARG A 369 15.53 -2.08 -2.82
C ARG A 369 15.43 -2.05 -4.34
N ALA A 370 14.34 -2.59 -4.91
CA ALA A 370 14.18 -2.67 -6.36
C ALA A 370 14.19 -1.29 -7.02
N ASP A 371 13.61 -0.30 -6.34
CA ASP A 371 13.59 1.09 -6.81
C ASP A 371 14.82 1.90 -6.39
N ASN A 372 15.78 1.30 -5.68
CA ASN A 372 16.97 1.97 -5.12
C ASN A 372 16.65 3.17 -4.22
N ASN A 373 15.50 3.18 -3.58
CA ASN A 373 14.99 4.29 -2.78
C ASN A 373 14.86 3.97 -1.28
N LEU A 374 15.49 2.88 -0.81
CA LEU A 374 15.54 2.56 0.60
C LEU A 374 16.16 3.70 1.41
N PRO A 375 15.57 4.09 2.55
CA PRO A 375 16.11 5.14 3.41
C PRO A 375 17.48 4.72 3.98
N ALA A 376 18.24 5.71 4.43
CA ALA A 376 19.57 5.47 5.00
C ALA A 376 19.49 4.67 6.31
N ARG A 377 18.40 4.84 7.06
CA ARG A 377 18.17 4.21 8.37
C ARG A 377 16.82 3.47 8.36
N GLU A 378 16.80 2.30 8.96
CA GLU A 378 15.58 1.50 9.15
C GLU A 378 14.49 2.26 9.92
N SER A 379 14.88 3.11 10.88
CA SER A 379 13.96 3.93 11.66
C SER A 379 13.17 4.96 10.82
N GLU A 380 13.56 5.16 9.57
CA GLU A 380 12.85 6.03 8.61
C GLU A 380 11.77 5.30 7.81
N LEU A 381 11.66 3.98 7.98
CA LEU A 381 10.59 3.19 7.37
C LEU A 381 9.26 3.49 8.06
N ASN A 382 8.20 3.69 7.26
CA ASN A 382 6.84 3.67 7.80
C ASN A 382 6.41 2.23 8.13
N ASN A 383 5.26 2.05 8.79
CA ASN A 383 4.82 0.72 9.20
C ASN A 383 4.48 -0.21 8.03
N TRP A 384 3.97 0.31 6.91
CA TRP A 384 3.78 -0.49 5.70
C TRP A 384 5.12 -0.97 5.13
N GLU A 385 6.08 -0.07 4.97
CA GLU A 385 7.41 -0.41 4.48
C GLU A 385 8.11 -1.43 5.38
N ARG A 386 7.91 -1.31 6.70
CA ARG A 386 8.41 -2.26 7.69
C ARG A 386 7.75 -3.63 7.56
N TYR A 387 6.40 -3.66 7.45
CA TYR A 387 5.65 -4.90 7.22
C TYR A 387 6.16 -5.66 5.99
N ALA A 388 6.39 -4.94 4.89
CA ALA A 388 6.82 -5.49 3.62
C ALA A 388 8.31 -5.90 3.58
N CYS A 389 9.09 -5.72 4.66
CA CYS A 389 10.50 -6.10 4.70
C CYS A 389 10.70 -7.60 4.49
N HIS A 390 11.58 -7.95 3.58
CA HIS A 390 12.12 -9.29 3.42
C HIS A 390 13.65 -9.26 3.37
N ASN A 391 14.30 -10.41 3.58
CA ASN A 391 15.74 -10.47 3.77
C ASN A 391 16.57 -9.89 2.61
N LEU A 392 16.12 -10.07 1.36
CA LEU A 392 16.85 -9.57 0.18
C LEU A 392 16.86 -8.05 0.08
N GLU A 393 15.77 -7.37 0.47
CA GLU A 393 15.68 -5.92 0.39
C GLU A 393 16.51 -5.23 1.47
N TYR A 394 16.60 -5.85 2.64
CA TYR A 394 17.14 -5.24 3.84
C TYR A 394 18.45 -5.85 4.32
N ASP A 395 19.19 -6.53 3.42
CA ASP A 395 20.49 -7.11 3.72
C ASP A 395 21.57 -6.08 4.11
N ARG A 396 21.36 -4.80 3.78
CA ARG A 396 22.25 -3.70 4.19
C ARG A 396 22.03 -3.24 5.62
N TYR A 397 20.91 -3.60 6.24
CA TYR A 397 20.65 -3.38 7.66
C TYR A 397 21.19 -4.55 8.47
N GLU A 398 20.95 -4.55 9.77
CA GLU A 398 21.34 -5.68 10.61
C GLU A 398 20.54 -6.94 10.25
N LYS A 399 21.18 -8.10 10.36
CA LYS A 399 20.51 -9.39 10.14
C LYS A 399 19.36 -9.57 11.13
N GLY A 400 18.24 -10.08 10.65
CA GLY A 400 17.05 -10.31 11.47
C GLY A 400 16.01 -9.19 11.41
N HIS A 401 16.15 -8.25 10.45
CA HIS A 401 15.18 -7.18 10.24
C HIS A 401 14.07 -7.52 9.24
N ALA A 402 14.06 -8.74 8.67
CA ALA A 402 12.91 -9.21 7.90
C ALA A 402 11.66 -9.22 8.79
N GLN A 403 10.54 -8.86 8.18
CA GLN A 403 9.23 -8.87 8.83
C GLN A 403 8.35 -9.92 8.16
N ILE A 404 7.23 -9.51 7.56
CA ILE A 404 6.37 -10.44 6.85
C ILE A 404 6.88 -10.66 5.42
N GLY A 405 7.14 -9.60 4.68
CA GLY A 405 7.46 -9.64 3.27
C GLY A 405 6.36 -9.01 2.42
N CYS A 406 6.34 -9.36 1.13
CA CYS A 406 5.36 -8.84 0.19
C CYS A 406 4.83 -9.96 -0.73
N THR A 407 3.86 -9.67 -1.58
CA THR A 407 3.19 -10.67 -2.41
C THR A 407 4.17 -11.61 -3.11
N HIS A 408 5.25 -11.10 -3.70
CA HIS A 408 6.24 -11.89 -4.42
C HIS A 408 7.34 -12.48 -3.55
N PHE A 409 7.60 -11.90 -2.38
CA PHE A 409 8.76 -12.25 -1.57
C PHE A 409 8.35 -12.61 -0.15
N PRO A 410 8.36 -13.88 0.21
CA PRO A 410 8.33 -14.28 1.61
C PRO A 410 9.60 -13.79 2.35
N PRO A 411 9.62 -13.75 3.68
CA PRO A 411 10.73 -13.18 4.44
C PRO A 411 12.09 -13.80 4.12
N ASN A 412 12.13 -15.06 3.68
CA ASN A 412 13.34 -15.76 3.27
C ASN A 412 13.50 -15.92 1.75
N GLY A 413 12.66 -15.28 0.95
CA GLY A 413 12.70 -15.38 -0.51
C GLY A 413 14.02 -14.89 -1.10
N ARG A 414 14.60 -15.60 -2.07
CA ARG A 414 15.84 -15.27 -2.77
C ARG A 414 15.60 -14.62 -4.13
N TYR A 415 14.42 -14.86 -4.69
CA TYR A 415 13.96 -14.34 -5.99
C TYR A 415 12.43 -14.31 -6.01
N ASP A 416 11.84 -13.74 -7.03
CA ASP A 416 10.40 -13.69 -7.24
C ASP A 416 9.77 -15.08 -7.13
N TYR A 417 8.69 -15.19 -6.36
CA TYR A 417 7.91 -16.42 -6.19
C TYR A 417 8.66 -17.58 -5.49
N ASP A 418 9.68 -17.29 -4.69
CA ASP A 418 10.43 -18.30 -3.93
C ASP A 418 9.65 -18.82 -2.69
N TYR A 419 8.38 -19.22 -2.93
CA TYR A 419 7.43 -19.56 -1.86
C TYR A 419 7.73 -20.88 -1.16
N ASP A 420 8.48 -21.78 -1.79
CA ASP A 420 8.80 -23.11 -1.28
C ASP A 420 10.24 -23.25 -0.74
N ASN A 421 10.92 -22.15 -0.49
CA ASN A 421 12.29 -22.17 0.00
C ASN A 421 12.37 -22.71 1.43
N ARG A 422 12.68 -24.01 1.55
CA ARG A 422 12.91 -24.73 2.82
C ARG A 422 14.36 -24.74 3.24
N ALA A 423 15.27 -24.39 2.34
CA ALA A 423 16.71 -24.48 2.60
C ALA A 423 17.22 -23.33 3.44
N ASP A 424 16.72 -22.13 3.19
CA ASP A 424 17.20 -20.93 3.85
C ASP A 424 16.24 -20.49 4.95
N TYR A 425 16.83 -20.16 6.10
CA TYR A 425 16.13 -19.56 7.22
C TYR A 425 16.48 -18.09 7.34
N VAL A 426 15.52 -17.30 7.74
CA VAL A 426 15.72 -15.90 8.10
C VAL A 426 15.20 -15.67 9.53
N TYR A 427 15.81 -14.73 10.24
CA TYR A 427 15.24 -14.20 11.47
C TYR A 427 14.25 -13.09 11.14
N THR A 428 13.05 -13.19 11.67
CA THR A 428 11.95 -12.24 11.43
C THR A 428 11.27 -11.84 12.72
N TYR A 429 10.71 -10.63 12.73
CA TYR A 429 9.84 -10.12 13.79
C TYR A 429 8.35 -10.30 13.45
N ALA A 430 7.99 -11.24 12.57
CA ALA A 430 6.62 -11.43 12.11
C ALA A 430 5.60 -11.51 13.25
N ASP A 431 5.93 -12.25 14.31
CA ASP A 431 5.02 -12.45 15.44
C ASP A 431 4.67 -11.15 16.18
N CYS A 432 5.54 -10.11 16.08
CA CYS A 432 5.26 -8.81 16.72
C CYS A 432 4.05 -8.09 16.11
N TRP A 433 3.66 -8.44 14.88
CA TRP A 433 2.51 -7.81 14.22
C TRP A 433 1.17 -8.19 14.86
N TYR A 434 1.12 -9.26 15.65
CA TYR A 434 -0.03 -9.60 16.49
C TYR A 434 -0.16 -8.67 17.72
N ASP A 435 0.85 -7.83 17.97
CA ASP A 435 0.82 -6.81 19.02
C ASP A 435 0.67 -5.39 18.46
N TYR A 436 0.44 -5.25 17.15
CA TYR A 436 0.23 -3.95 16.53
C TYR A 436 -0.88 -3.16 17.25
N PRO A 437 -0.73 -1.83 17.46
CA PRO A 437 0.41 -0.98 17.07
C PRO A 437 1.57 -0.97 18.07
N LYS A 438 1.44 -1.60 19.24
CA LYS A 438 2.42 -1.58 20.35
C LYS A 438 3.48 -2.67 20.22
N MET A 439 4.04 -2.81 19.03
CA MET A 439 5.03 -3.84 18.72
C MET A 439 6.35 -3.63 19.45
N VAL A 440 6.83 -4.68 20.13
CA VAL A 440 8.17 -4.73 20.70
C VAL A 440 9.04 -5.63 19.83
N MET A 441 9.93 -5.04 19.04
CA MET A 441 10.83 -5.77 18.14
C MET A 441 12.02 -6.37 18.93
N ALA A 442 11.70 -7.37 19.72
CA ALA A 442 12.69 -8.15 20.48
C ALA A 442 12.50 -9.65 20.17
N ASN A 443 13.60 -10.42 20.23
CA ASN A 443 13.56 -11.87 20.06
C ASN A 443 13.01 -12.35 18.70
N PRO A 444 13.69 -12.03 17.58
CA PRO A 444 13.27 -12.49 16.27
C PRO A 444 13.27 -14.03 16.20
N ARG A 445 12.29 -14.59 15.49
CA ARG A 445 12.13 -16.03 15.29
C ARG A 445 12.71 -16.45 13.93
N ARG A 446 13.29 -17.65 13.87
CA ARG A 446 13.75 -18.24 12.60
C ARG A 446 12.58 -18.86 11.87
N VAL A 447 12.39 -18.47 10.61
CA VAL A 447 11.34 -18.99 9.73
C VAL A 447 11.89 -19.42 8.37
N ASN A 448 11.18 -20.31 7.72
CA ASN A 448 11.31 -20.65 6.31
C ASN A 448 9.92 -21.14 5.80
N SER A 449 9.84 -21.63 4.55
CA SER A 449 8.55 -22.02 3.96
C SER A 449 7.84 -23.19 4.64
N SER A 450 8.43 -23.83 5.65
CA SER A 450 7.71 -24.81 6.47
C SER A 450 6.63 -24.18 7.38
N GLU A 451 6.68 -22.85 7.59
CA GLU A 451 5.66 -22.11 8.34
C GLU A 451 4.32 -22.08 7.59
N TRP A 452 4.36 -21.73 6.32
CA TRP A 452 3.14 -21.56 5.51
C TRP A 452 2.78 -22.76 4.66
N LYS A 453 3.71 -23.61 4.24
CA LYS A 453 3.44 -24.79 3.40
C LYS A 453 2.65 -24.46 2.12
N ASN A 454 2.34 -25.47 1.30
CA ASN A 454 1.45 -25.33 0.14
C ASN A 454 1.78 -24.18 -0.85
N GLY A 455 3.05 -23.83 -1.02
CA GLY A 455 3.49 -22.86 -2.03
C GLY A 455 2.79 -21.50 -1.91
N GLN A 456 2.31 -21.00 -3.06
CA GLN A 456 1.66 -19.68 -3.14
C GLN A 456 0.42 -19.56 -2.24
N GLN A 457 -0.47 -20.56 -2.22
CA GLN A 457 -1.67 -20.55 -1.37
C GLN A 457 -1.30 -20.36 0.11
N GLY A 458 -0.38 -21.18 0.61
CA GLY A 458 0.03 -21.09 2.01
C GLY A 458 0.75 -19.79 2.33
N TRP A 459 1.62 -19.33 1.41
CA TRP A 459 2.30 -18.06 1.55
C TRP A 459 1.31 -16.90 1.66
N MET A 460 0.32 -16.80 0.77
CA MET A 460 -0.66 -15.72 0.79
C MET A 460 -1.50 -15.75 2.07
N MET A 461 -1.90 -16.92 2.55
CA MET A 461 -2.60 -17.05 3.83
C MET A 461 -1.74 -16.57 5.01
N TYR A 462 -0.45 -16.93 5.04
CA TYR A 462 0.51 -16.46 6.05
C TYR A 462 0.69 -14.93 5.97
N PHE A 463 0.87 -14.40 4.77
CA PHE A 463 1.01 -12.96 4.54
C PHE A 463 -0.19 -12.19 5.09
N PHE A 464 -1.41 -12.61 4.74
CA PHE A 464 -2.62 -11.94 5.17
C PHE A 464 -2.92 -12.10 6.66
N SER A 465 -2.61 -13.25 7.26
CA SER A 465 -2.90 -13.47 8.68
C SER A 465 -2.12 -12.55 9.63
N HIS A 466 -1.03 -11.97 9.17
CA HIS A 466 -0.25 -10.99 9.95
C HIS A 466 -0.68 -9.54 9.71
N MET A 467 -1.63 -9.28 8.78
CA MET A 467 -2.15 -7.92 8.60
C MET A 467 -2.76 -7.38 9.89
N PRO A 468 -2.40 -6.15 10.29
CA PRO A 468 -3.06 -5.48 11.40
C PRO A 468 -4.58 -5.48 11.27
N HIS A 469 -5.26 -5.96 12.32
CA HIS A 469 -6.70 -6.20 12.35
C HIS A 469 -7.33 -5.80 13.70
N PHE A 470 -6.79 -4.74 14.31
CA PHE A 470 -7.14 -4.31 15.67
C PHE A 470 -8.04 -3.07 15.67
N LYS A 471 -8.71 -2.83 16.81
CA LYS A 471 -9.56 -1.65 17.03
C LYS A 471 -8.75 -0.35 17.03
N GLY A 472 -9.42 0.74 16.69
CA GLY A 472 -8.92 2.09 16.87
C GLY A 472 -7.92 2.54 15.83
N ILE A 473 -7.11 3.50 16.24
CA ILE A 473 -6.09 4.17 15.43
C ILE A 473 -4.73 4.02 16.10
N ASN A 474 -3.67 3.97 15.31
CA ASN A 474 -2.33 4.08 15.85
C ASN A 474 -2.14 5.46 16.48
N GLU A 475 -1.81 5.49 17.75
CA GLU A 475 -1.69 6.74 18.53
C GLU A 475 -0.35 7.46 18.29
N ASP A 476 0.57 6.87 17.53
CA ASP A 476 1.77 7.58 17.05
C ASP A 476 1.35 8.67 16.08
N VAL A 477 1.58 9.92 16.44
CA VAL A 477 1.20 11.08 15.62
C VAL A 477 1.87 11.14 14.26
N ASN A 478 2.96 10.41 14.06
CA ASN A 478 3.60 10.25 12.74
C ASN A 478 2.92 9.18 11.90
N ASP A 479 2.04 8.38 12.49
CA ASP A 479 1.29 7.32 11.80
C ASP A 479 -0.20 7.65 11.75
N LEU A 480 -0.92 7.75 12.85
CA LEU A 480 -2.36 8.08 12.96
C LEU A 480 -3.25 7.37 11.93
N HIS A 481 -2.89 6.14 11.53
CA HIS A 481 -3.70 5.30 10.65
C HIS A 481 -4.50 4.27 11.44
N LEU A 482 -5.58 3.73 10.84
CA LEU A 482 -6.36 2.68 11.47
C LEU A 482 -5.50 1.46 11.81
N ASN A 483 -5.74 0.88 12.96
CA ASN A 483 -5.12 -0.39 13.37
C ASN A 483 -5.73 -1.60 12.64
N ASN A 484 -6.85 -1.42 11.95
CA ASN A 484 -7.43 -2.40 11.06
C ASN A 484 -7.13 -2.04 9.60
N TRP A 485 -6.06 -2.61 9.04
CA TRP A 485 -5.66 -2.35 7.65
C TRP A 485 -6.61 -2.98 6.63
N TRP A 486 -7.32 -4.05 7.01
CA TRP A 486 -8.33 -4.68 6.18
C TRP A 486 -9.43 -3.69 5.78
N TYR A 487 -9.78 -2.76 6.66
CA TYR A 487 -10.83 -1.79 6.36
C TYR A 487 -10.47 -0.91 5.16
N TYR A 488 -9.23 -0.45 5.06
CA TYR A 488 -8.78 0.30 3.88
C TYR A 488 -8.88 -0.51 2.58
N VAL A 489 -8.58 -1.80 2.66
CA VAL A 489 -8.55 -2.69 1.50
C VAL A 489 -9.95 -2.97 0.99
N VAL A 490 -10.92 -3.20 1.86
CA VAL A 490 -12.29 -3.60 1.46
C VAL A 490 -13.23 -2.42 1.20
N ASP A 491 -13.08 -1.29 1.90
CA ASP A 491 -13.85 -0.07 1.63
C ASP A 491 -13.04 1.19 1.93
N TRP A 492 -12.30 1.66 0.95
CA TRP A 492 -11.47 2.85 1.06
C TRP A 492 -12.25 4.09 1.55
N ASN A 493 -13.43 4.35 0.99
CA ASN A 493 -14.21 5.54 1.32
C ASN A 493 -14.65 5.54 2.78
N ALA A 494 -15.19 4.41 3.25
CA ALA A 494 -15.63 4.27 4.64
C ALA A 494 -14.44 4.28 5.61
N ALA A 495 -13.36 3.58 5.29
CA ALA A 495 -12.15 3.56 6.12
C ALA A 495 -11.52 4.95 6.29
N LYS A 496 -11.40 5.73 5.20
CA LYS A 496 -10.87 7.10 5.27
C LYS A 496 -11.79 8.07 5.99
N LYS A 497 -13.09 7.84 5.96
CA LYS A 497 -14.05 8.60 6.78
C LYS A 497 -13.86 8.27 8.26
N TYR A 498 -13.81 7.00 8.61
CA TYR A 498 -13.64 6.54 9.99
C TYR A 498 -12.27 6.97 10.57
N GLU A 499 -11.20 6.87 9.77
CA GLU A 499 -9.88 7.38 10.18
C GLU A 499 -9.95 8.86 10.56
N ARG A 500 -10.60 9.72 9.75
CA ARG A 500 -10.74 11.15 10.06
C ARG A 500 -11.52 11.39 11.34
N GLU A 501 -12.59 10.64 11.58
CA GLU A 501 -13.37 10.74 12.82
C GLU A 501 -12.51 10.42 14.05
N LEU A 502 -11.68 9.39 13.97
CA LEU A 502 -10.77 9.04 15.06
C LEU A 502 -9.63 10.05 15.23
N ARG A 503 -9.06 10.53 14.13
CA ARG A 503 -7.97 11.54 14.16
C ARG A 503 -8.39 12.83 14.87
N ASN A 504 -9.63 13.26 14.72
CA ASN A 504 -10.15 14.46 15.41
C ASN A 504 -9.97 14.39 16.94
N ASN A 505 -9.78 13.20 17.51
CA ASN A 505 -9.49 13.05 18.93
C ASN A 505 -8.01 13.31 19.27
N TYR A 506 -7.12 13.43 18.28
CA TYR A 506 -5.67 13.62 18.47
C TYR A 506 -5.14 14.95 17.91
N GLU A 507 -5.81 15.54 16.93
CA GLU A 507 -5.34 16.70 16.15
C GLU A 507 -5.98 18.04 16.56
N GLU A 508 -6.98 18.08 17.46
CA GLU A 508 -7.59 19.34 17.92
C GLU A 508 -6.92 19.94 19.14
#